data_c49a0dff2ad4b4ff6af28a1f231a201a
#
_entry.id   c49a0dff2ad4b4ff6af28a1f231a201a
#
_cell.length_a   1.000
_cell.length_b   1.000
_cell.length_c   1.000
_cell.angle_alpha   90.00
_cell.angle_beta   90.00
_cell.angle_gamma   90.00
#
_symmetry.space_group_name_H-M   'P 1'
#
loop_
_entity.id
_entity.type
_entity.pdbx_description
1 polymer ?
#
loop_
_entity_poly.entity_id
_entity_poly.type
_entity_poly.pdbx_seq_one_letter_code
_entity_poly.pdbx_strand_id
1 'polypeptide(L)'
;MKLVQKIALIISGTALSAVAIGQDAEITYNTHVARIINENCVTCHREGGIGPMQFENYDQVRPWAPLIQLKVASREMPPYAYDHGIGIQDLEGDWRLSQEDIDTVVAWVNDGSPMGPADILPPEPVLPNLDAWNFEPELGEPDLVIASIPIDIPAGGNDLWHKHYVDTGLSEKRCIKAMQVKPRGDAKAVVHHSNPSLDVMNPETGEFERFSQLTEYAMGKWGELMPPGVCREMPGDSRIYWDIHMYPGGVGATAQGEAVLDNVVEMGIWFHEEEFEVAESPYRQDLKLYPLREGYENGNLIVPPNGYAMTQGFHSWDHPVRIDSFQPHGHLRMNAASLEVFYPATGRSEQISQISNWSATWHHSHIYDPEVAPLLPVGAVLVVKQWYDNTADNPNNPDPDQWVYGGSRTGDEMSHAWIAVTHLDDEGFEKLAAERKEREERSLAGQD
;
A
#
# COMPACT_ATOMS: atom_id res chain seq x y z
N MET A 1 -39.76 54.23 69.56
CA MET A 1 -40.33 54.04 68.19
C MET A 1 -39.34 53.28 67.33
N LYS A 2 -39.52 51.98 67.22
CA LYS A 2 -38.64 51.13 66.39
C LYS A 2 -39.51 50.52 65.29
N LEU A 3 -39.21 50.87 64.07
CA LEU A 3 -39.83 50.38 62.84
C LEU A 3 -39.28 48.99 62.51
N VAL A 4 -40.13 47.97 62.48
CA VAL A 4 -39.76 46.59 62.07
C VAL A 4 -40.17 46.42 60.65
N GLN A 5 -39.16 46.34 59.76
CA GLN A 5 -39.31 45.94 58.34
C GLN A 5 -39.40 44.43 58.24
N LYS A 6 -40.48 43.93 57.70
CA LYS A 6 -40.65 42.52 57.32
C LYS A 6 -40.00 42.31 55.92
N ILE A 7 -38.97 41.46 55.86
CA ILE A 7 -38.39 41.00 54.64
C ILE A 7 -39.15 39.73 54.21
N ALA A 8 -39.81 39.78 53.06
CA ALA A 8 -40.41 38.62 52.43
C ALA A 8 -39.36 37.88 51.60
N LEU A 9 -39.06 36.64 51.95
CA LEU A 9 -38.16 35.77 51.26
C LEU A 9 -38.93 35.13 50.07
N ILE A 10 -38.59 35.55 48.85
CA ILE A 10 -39.04 34.88 47.59
C ILE A 10 -38.13 33.77 47.33
N ILE A 11 -38.57 32.52 47.51
CA ILE A 11 -37.82 31.31 47.06
C ILE A 11 -38.17 31.10 45.61
N SER A 12 -37.21 31.48 44.68
CA SER A 12 -37.27 31.13 43.30
C SER A 12 -36.79 29.65 43.15
N GLY A 13 -37.75 28.78 42.92
CA GLY A 13 -37.45 27.39 42.56
C GLY A 13 -36.85 27.35 41.16
N THR A 14 -35.53 27.18 41.04
CA THR A 14 -34.87 26.78 39.81
C THR A 14 -35.16 25.30 39.58
N ALA A 15 -36.03 25.01 38.60
CA ALA A 15 -36.18 23.66 38.05
C ALA A 15 -34.85 23.28 37.38
N LEU A 16 -34.06 22.39 38.00
CA LEU A 16 -33.00 21.68 37.31
C LEU A 16 -33.66 20.80 36.26
N SER A 17 -33.59 21.24 35.02
CA SER A 17 -33.77 20.34 33.87
C SER A 17 -32.65 19.33 33.90
N ALA A 18 -32.93 18.11 34.34
CA ALA A 18 -32.05 16.98 34.12
C ALA A 18 -31.92 16.84 32.61
N VAL A 19 -30.76 17.22 32.07
CA VAL A 19 -30.33 16.81 30.74
C VAL A 19 -30.27 15.29 30.84
N ALA A 20 -31.20 14.59 30.18
CA ALA A 20 -31.08 13.17 29.95
C ALA A 20 -29.81 13.00 29.15
N ILE A 21 -28.76 12.51 29.80
CA ILE A 21 -27.59 11.91 29.13
C ILE A 21 -28.23 10.76 28.36
N GLY A 22 -28.26 10.90 27.03
CA GLY A 22 -28.70 9.81 26.16
C GLY A 22 -27.91 8.57 26.58
N GLN A 23 -28.61 7.46 26.83
CA GLN A 23 -27.97 6.16 26.93
C GLN A 23 -27.18 6.02 25.65
N ASP A 24 -25.86 5.86 25.75
CA ASP A 24 -25.02 5.49 24.61
C ASP A 24 -25.71 4.28 23.97
N ALA A 25 -26.05 4.40 22.70
CA ALA A 25 -26.73 3.33 21.99
C ALA A 25 -25.82 2.10 22.05
N GLU A 26 -26.35 0.95 22.46
CA GLU A 26 -25.62 -0.31 22.56
C GLU A 26 -24.92 -0.58 21.22
N ILE A 27 -23.61 -0.76 21.25
CA ILE A 27 -22.83 -1.09 20.04
C ILE A 27 -23.14 -2.52 19.66
N THR A 28 -23.76 -2.72 18.48
CA THR A 28 -24.12 -4.04 17.98
C THR A 28 -23.54 -4.29 16.60
N TYR A 29 -23.51 -5.58 16.21
CA TYR A 29 -23.05 -5.96 14.87
C TYR A 29 -23.89 -5.27 13.78
N ASN A 30 -25.21 -5.43 13.81
CA ASN A 30 -26.09 -4.95 12.75
C ASN A 30 -26.06 -3.42 12.58
N THR A 31 -25.86 -2.68 13.65
CA THR A 31 -25.95 -1.20 13.61
C THR A 31 -24.58 -0.51 13.45
N HIS A 32 -23.47 -1.16 13.83
CA HIS A 32 -22.15 -0.52 13.86
C HIS A 32 -21.08 -1.35 13.18
N VAL A 33 -20.89 -2.60 13.63
CA VAL A 33 -19.69 -3.39 13.26
C VAL A 33 -19.77 -3.95 11.84
N ALA A 34 -20.95 -4.31 11.36
CA ALA A 34 -21.12 -4.88 10.03
C ALA A 34 -20.62 -3.94 8.93
N ARG A 35 -20.83 -2.61 9.06
CA ARG A 35 -20.26 -1.63 8.13
C ARG A 35 -18.74 -1.72 8.10
N ILE A 36 -18.11 -1.70 9.27
CA ILE A 36 -16.65 -1.74 9.40
C ILE A 36 -16.10 -3.02 8.76
N ILE A 37 -16.70 -4.17 9.07
CA ILE A 37 -16.31 -5.47 8.52
C ILE A 37 -16.48 -5.51 7.00
N ASN A 38 -17.63 -5.04 6.48
CA ASN A 38 -17.93 -5.06 5.05
C ASN A 38 -16.98 -4.16 4.23
N GLU A 39 -16.66 -2.99 4.74
CA GLU A 39 -15.81 -2.03 4.04
C GLU A 39 -14.32 -2.42 4.10
N ASN A 40 -13.85 -3.05 5.21
CA ASN A 40 -12.42 -3.19 5.46
C ASN A 40 -11.91 -4.63 5.57
N CYS A 41 -12.78 -5.64 5.72
CA CYS A 41 -12.35 -7.01 5.99
C CYS A 41 -12.78 -8.00 4.91
N VAL A 42 -14.02 -7.89 4.42
CA VAL A 42 -14.63 -8.89 3.53
C VAL A 42 -13.93 -8.96 2.18
N THR A 43 -13.27 -7.91 1.72
CA THR A 43 -12.49 -7.96 0.48
C THR A 43 -11.52 -9.13 0.45
N CYS A 44 -10.89 -9.44 1.59
CA CYS A 44 -9.97 -10.56 1.74
C CYS A 44 -10.62 -11.78 2.45
N HIS A 45 -11.48 -11.54 3.45
CA HIS A 45 -12.10 -12.57 4.28
C HIS A 45 -13.46 -13.00 3.76
N ARG A 46 -13.47 -13.69 2.63
CA ARG A 46 -14.66 -14.23 1.94
C ARG A 46 -14.34 -15.52 1.19
N GLU A 47 -15.34 -16.18 0.66
CA GLU A 47 -15.14 -17.34 -0.19
C GLU A 47 -14.27 -16.98 -1.42
N GLY A 48 -13.21 -17.75 -1.65
CA GLY A 48 -12.23 -17.52 -2.71
C GLY A 48 -11.29 -16.33 -2.45
N GLY A 49 -11.40 -15.64 -1.32
CA GLY A 49 -10.48 -14.60 -0.89
C GLY A 49 -9.19 -15.17 -0.28
N ILE A 50 -8.22 -14.28 -0.01
CA ILE A 50 -6.92 -14.66 0.56
C ILE A 50 -6.94 -14.80 2.09
N GLY A 51 -7.98 -14.30 2.76
CA GLY A 51 -8.13 -14.41 4.22
C GLY A 51 -8.55 -15.82 4.63
N PRO A 52 -8.00 -16.36 5.76
CA PRO A 52 -8.28 -17.75 6.17
C PRO A 52 -9.69 -17.98 6.72
N MET A 53 -10.39 -16.93 7.15
CA MET A 53 -11.74 -16.96 7.67
C MET A 53 -12.66 -16.13 6.79
N GLN A 54 -13.93 -16.49 6.76
CA GLN A 54 -14.97 -15.70 6.09
C GLN A 54 -15.66 -14.79 7.09
N PHE A 55 -15.99 -13.54 6.68
CA PHE A 55 -16.60 -12.52 7.52
C PHE A 55 -17.81 -11.85 6.85
N GLU A 56 -18.49 -12.56 5.96
CA GLU A 56 -19.59 -12.01 5.16
C GLU A 56 -20.90 -11.81 5.96
N ASN A 57 -20.97 -12.37 7.18
CA ASN A 57 -22.14 -12.23 8.05
C ASN A 57 -21.77 -12.43 9.53
N TYR A 58 -22.75 -12.12 10.43
CA TYR A 58 -22.57 -12.21 11.87
C TYR A 58 -22.10 -13.60 12.34
N ASP A 59 -22.69 -14.68 11.83
CA ASP A 59 -22.41 -16.05 12.27
C ASP A 59 -20.96 -16.45 11.92
N GLN A 60 -20.42 -15.91 10.85
CA GLN A 60 -19.02 -16.11 10.46
C GLN A 60 -18.07 -15.21 11.28
N VAL A 61 -18.44 -13.97 11.59
CA VAL A 61 -17.60 -13.00 12.33
C VAL A 61 -17.53 -13.32 13.82
N ARG A 62 -18.67 -13.62 14.44
CA ARG A 62 -18.78 -13.74 15.90
C ARG A 62 -17.83 -14.77 16.54
N PRO A 63 -17.59 -15.95 15.99
CA PRO A 63 -16.63 -16.91 16.56
C PRO A 63 -15.20 -16.37 16.64
N TRP A 64 -14.84 -15.43 15.76
CA TRP A 64 -13.52 -14.84 15.64
C TRP A 64 -13.38 -13.47 16.34
N ALA A 65 -14.47 -12.98 16.92
CA ALA A 65 -14.51 -11.64 17.52
C ALA A 65 -13.33 -11.32 18.46
N PRO A 66 -12.89 -12.21 19.38
CA PRO A 66 -11.72 -11.95 20.23
C PRO A 66 -10.41 -11.82 19.44
N LEU A 67 -10.24 -12.61 18.36
CA LEU A 67 -9.06 -12.50 17.51
C LEU A 67 -9.11 -11.24 16.63
N ILE A 68 -10.29 -10.89 16.11
CA ILE A 68 -10.50 -9.64 15.37
C ILE A 68 -10.14 -8.45 16.27
N GLN A 69 -10.66 -8.41 17.51
CA GLN A 69 -10.30 -7.37 18.49
C GLN A 69 -8.78 -7.25 18.68
N LEU A 70 -8.09 -8.36 18.89
CA LEU A 70 -6.65 -8.37 19.07
C LEU A 70 -5.94 -7.78 17.86
N LYS A 71 -6.29 -8.24 16.65
CA LYS A 71 -5.63 -7.86 15.40
C LYS A 71 -5.92 -6.41 14.98
N VAL A 72 -7.13 -5.90 15.20
CA VAL A 72 -7.43 -4.49 14.90
C VAL A 72 -6.84 -3.54 15.95
N ALA A 73 -6.84 -3.93 17.24
CA ALA A 73 -6.24 -3.12 18.29
C ALA A 73 -4.72 -3.01 18.16
N SER A 74 -4.04 -4.08 17.69
CA SER A 74 -2.60 -4.05 17.37
C SER A 74 -2.29 -3.45 16.00
N ARG A 75 -3.33 -3.08 15.21
CA ARG A 75 -3.20 -2.58 13.83
C ARG A 75 -2.49 -3.57 12.87
N GLU A 76 -2.54 -4.86 13.17
CA GLU A 76 -2.10 -5.90 12.26
C GLU A 76 -3.12 -6.16 11.14
N MET A 77 -4.41 -5.86 11.38
CA MET A 77 -5.51 -5.98 10.43
C MET A 77 -6.39 -4.72 10.44
N PRO A 78 -6.77 -4.21 9.26
CA PRO A 78 -6.28 -4.58 7.92
C PRO A 78 -4.77 -4.39 7.81
N PRO A 79 -4.07 -5.19 6.96
CA PRO A 79 -2.62 -5.13 6.86
C PRO A 79 -2.16 -3.91 6.03
N TYR A 80 -1.92 -2.80 6.68
CA TYR A 80 -1.41 -1.57 6.07
C TYR A 80 -0.41 -0.90 7.01
N ALA A 81 0.85 -1.26 6.85
CA ALA A 81 1.92 -0.82 7.72
C ALA A 81 2.37 0.61 7.40
N TYR A 82 1.62 1.61 7.84
CA TYR A 82 1.95 3.03 7.71
C TYR A 82 1.56 3.77 8.97
N ASP A 83 2.49 4.53 9.55
CA ASP A 83 2.30 5.14 10.87
C ASP A 83 1.31 6.30 10.83
N HIS A 84 0.35 6.30 11.75
CA HIS A 84 -0.61 7.39 11.87
C HIS A 84 0.05 8.65 12.42
N GLY A 85 -0.28 9.80 11.83
CA GLY A 85 0.15 11.11 12.32
C GLY A 85 1.63 11.43 12.08
N ILE A 86 2.36 10.62 11.31
CA ILE A 86 3.75 10.89 10.93
C ILE A 86 3.84 11.02 9.41
N GLY A 87 4.36 12.15 8.93
CA GLY A 87 4.47 12.44 7.50
C GLY A 87 3.12 12.68 6.84
N ILE A 88 3.05 12.40 5.53
CA ILE A 88 1.85 12.58 4.72
C ILE A 88 0.85 11.47 5.06
N GLN A 89 -0.40 11.85 5.33
CA GLN A 89 -1.45 10.91 5.70
C GLN A 89 -2.47 10.67 4.60
N ASP A 90 -2.57 11.56 3.61
CA ASP A 90 -3.49 11.43 2.50
C ASP A 90 -2.86 10.50 1.43
N LEU A 91 -3.29 9.24 1.46
CA LEU A 91 -2.80 8.17 0.61
C LEU A 91 -3.95 7.59 -0.21
N GLU A 92 -3.70 7.32 -1.49
CA GLU A 92 -4.65 6.60 -2.32
C GLU A 92 -4.77 5.14 -1.90
N GLY A 93 -5.99 4.64 -1.83
CA GLY A 93 -6.25 3.25 -1.45
C GLY A 93 -5.85 2.91 0.00
N ASP A 94 -5.86 3.89 0.90
CA ASP A 94 -5.63 3.69 2.32
C ASP A 94 -6.82 2.95 2.96
N TRP A 95 -6.58 1.76 3.45
CA TRP A 95 -7.60 0.97 4.16
C TRP A 95 -7.30 0.79 5.65
N ARG A 96 -6.47 1.65 6.26
CA ARG A 96 -6.26 1.67 7.71
C ARG A 96 -7.58 2.01 8.40
N LEU A 97 -7.89 1.29 9.46
CA LEU A 97 -9.05 1.64 10.29
C LEU A 97 -8.80 2.95 11.03
N SER A 98 -9.83 3.77 11.10
CA SER A 98 -9.87 4.92 11.99
C SER A 98 -9.78 4.47 13.46
N GLN A 99 -9.35 5.34 14.38
CA GLN A 99 -9.37 5.01 15.81
C GLN A 99 -10.79 4.77 16.30
N GLU A 100 -11.78 5.48 15.76
CA GLU A 100 -13.19 5.31 16.09
C GLU A 100 -13.70 3.91 15.69
N ASP A 101 -13.35 3.42 14.50
CA ASP A 101 -13.74 2.08 14.07
C ASP A 101 -13.05 1.00 14.92
N ILE A 102 -11.77 1.17 15.26
CA ILE A 102 -11.06 0.28 16.19
C ILE A 102 -11.75 0.25 17.55
N ASP A 103 -12.03 1.42 18.13
CA ASP A 103 -12.68 1.53 19.45
C ASP A 103 -14.08 0.91 19.42
N THR A 104 -14.82 1.07 18.31
CA THR A 104 -16.14 0.47 18.10
C THR A 104 -16.06 -1.06 18.10
N VAL A 105 -15.13 -1.65 17.35
CA VAL A 105 -14.94 -3.10 17.32
C VAL A 105 -14.50 -3.63 18.69
N VAL A 106 -13.58 -2.95 19.35
CA VAL A 106 -13.11 -3.31 20.69
C VAL A 106 -14.22 -3.27 21.72
N ALA A 107 -15.03 -2.23 21.73
CA ALA A 107 -16.17 -2.10 22.63
C ALA A 107 -17.21 -3.20 22.37
N TRP A 108 -17.56 -3.43 21.11
CA TRP A 108 -18.48 -4.50 20.72
C TRP A 108 -18.06 -5.88 21.25
N VAL A 109 -16.77 -6.22 21.13
CA VAL A 109 -16.27 -7.51 21.63
C VAL A 109 -16.30 -7.57 23.13
N ASN A 110 -15.92 -6.49 23.82
CA ASN A 110 -15.95 -6.43 25.29
C ASN A 110 -17.39 -6.57 25.85
N ASP A 111 -18.40 -6.11 25.11
CA ASP A 111 -19.82 -6.24 25.45
C ASP A 111 -20.44 -7.60 25.08
N GLY A 112 -19.60 -8.58 24.66
CA GLY A 112 -20.02 -9.95 24.36
C GLY A 112 -20.46 -10.17 22.92
N SER A 113 -20.12 -9.25 22.04
CA SER A 113 -20.39 -9.31 20.60
C SER A 113 -21.88 -9.46 20.25
N PRO A 114 -22.76 -8.57 20.71
CA PRO A 114 -24.20 -8.66 20.46
C PRO A 114 -24.52 -8.48 18.98
N MET A 115 -25.49 -9.28 18.46
CA MET A 115 -25.96 -9.16 17.08
C MET A 115 -26.74 -7.86 16.84
N GLY A 116 -27.54 -7.44 17.81
CA GLY A 116 -28.43 -6.29 17.70
C GLY A 116 -29.84 -6.63 17.23
N PRO A 117 -30.68 -5.62 16.97
CA PRO A 117 -32.07 -5.81 16.57
C PRO A 117 -32.20 -6.60 15.27
N ALA A 118 -33.09 -7.61 15.26
CA ALA A 118 -33.28 -8.49 14.11
C ALA A 118 -33.99 -7.81 12.91
N ASP A 119 -34.63 -6.69 13.14
CA ASP A 119 -35.28 -5.87 12.11
C ASP A 119 -34.36 -4.86 11.45
N ILE A 120 -33.13 -4.69 11.98
CA ILE A 120 -32.06 -3.91 11.37
C ILE A 120 -31.11 -4.88 10.66
N LEU A 121 -31.16 -4.89 9.33
CA LEU A 121 -30.23 -5.66 8.53
C LEU A 121 -29.01 -4.75 8.19
N PRO A 122 -27.78 -5.25 8.38
CA PRO A 122 -26.61 -4.54 7.88
C PRO A 122 -26.67 -4.48 6.35
N PRO A 123 -26.00 -3.47 5.74
CA PRO A 123 -25.87 -3.46 4.30
C PRO A 123 -25.15 -4.72 3.82
N GLU A 124 -25.61 -5.28 2.69
CA GLU A 124 -24.87 -6.37 2.06
C GLU A 124 -23.50 -5.86 1.58
N PRO A 125 -22.42 -6.63 1.78
CA PRO A 125 -21.10 -6.22 1.31
C PRO A 125 -21.09 -6.20 -0.22
N VAL A 126 -20.55 -5.14 -0.79
CA VAL A 126 -20.25 -5.07 -2.23
C VAL A 126 -18.95 -5.81 -2.45
N LEU A 127 -19.05 -7.04 -2.94
CA LEU A 127 -17.88 -7.89 -3.17
C LEU A 127 -17.35 -7.68 -4.59
N PRO A 128 -16.14 -7.12 -4.76
CA PRO A 128 -15.53 -7.01 -6.08
C PRO A 128 -15.26 -8.42 -6.65
N ASN A 129 -15.42 -8.59 -7.94
CA ASN A 129 -15.06 -9.83 -8.61
C ASN A 129 -13.53 -10.01 -8.54
N LEU A 130 -13.08 -11.10 -7.88
CA LEU A 130 -11.64 -11.39 -7.72
C LEU A 130 -10.93 -11.68 -9.05
N ASP A 131 -11.67 -12.03 -10.09
CA ASP A 131 -11.11 -12.28 -11.42
C ASP A 131 -11.17 -11.06 -12.34
N ALA A 132 -11.97 -10.04 -12.02
CA ALA A 132 -11.99 -8.78 -12.75
C ALA A 132 -10.73 -7.95 -12.48
N TRP A 133 -10.43 -7.02 -13.38
CA TRP A 133 -9.42 -6.00 -13.15
C TRP A 133 -9.97 -4.93 -12.20
N ASN A 134 -9.12 -4.42 -11.31
CA ASN A 134 -9.55 -3.46 -10.30
C ASN A 134 -9.98 -2.12 -10.89
N PHE A 135 -9.40 -1.72 -12.02
CA PHE A 135 -9.75 -0.49 -12.72
C PHE A 135 -10.86 -0.66 -13.77
N GLU A 136 -11.35 -1.89 -14.01
CA GLU A 136 -12.39 -2.16 -15.01
C GLU A 136 -13.69 -1.37 -14.78
N PRO A 137 -14.17 -1.18 -13.53
CA PRO A 137 -15.39 -0.38 -13.31
C PRO A 137 -15.26 1.08 -13.76
N GLU A 138 -14.07 1.65 -13.73
CA GLU A 138 -13.81 3.06 -14.04
C GLU A 138 -13.23 3.26 -15.44
N LEU A 139 -12.40 2.35 -15.90
CA LEU A 139 -11.64 2.48 -17.15
C LEU A 139 -12.08 1.50 -18.25
N GLY A 140 -12.96 0.54 -17.94
CA GLY A 140 -13.28 -0.56 -18.85
C GLY A 140 -12.19 -1.63 -18.87
N GLU A 141 -12.29 -2.58 -19.81
CA GLU A 141 -11.28 -3.62 -20.02
C GLU A 141 -9.92 -2.99 -20.38
N PRO A 142 -8.78 -3.65 -20.01
CA PRO A 142 -7.46 -3.17 -20.42
C PRO A 142 -7.30 -3.12 -21.93
N ASP A 143 -6.62 -2.09 -22.43
CA ASP A 143 -6.27 -1.97 -23.86
C ASP A 143 -5.27 -3.04 -24.29
N LEU A 144 -4.42 -3.50 -23.35
CA LEU A 144 -3.42 -4.53 -23.60
C LEU A 144 -3.32 -5.46 -22.40
N VAL A 145 -3.38 -6.77 -22.64
CA VAL A 145 -3.10 -7.80 -21.64
C VAL A 145 -1.89 -8.62 -22.07
N ILE A 146 -0.87 -8.67 -21.23
CA ILE A 146 0.34 -9.47 -21.46
C ILE A 146 0.39 -10.56 -20.40
N ALA A 147 0.37 -11.80 -20.82
CA ALA A 147 0.44 -12.97 -19.94
C ALA A 147 1.85 -13.54 -19.86
N SER A 148 2.23 -14.05 -18.69
CA SER A 148 3.42 -14.86 -18.54
C SER A 148 3.29 -16.20 -19.28
N ILE A 149 4.41 -16.87 -19.51
CA ILE A 149 4.39 -18.27 -19.95
C ILE A 149 3.83 -19.13 -18.80
N PRO A 150 2.92 -20.07 -19.06
CA PRO A 150 2.38 -20.97 -18.03
C PRO A 150 3.47 -21.77 -17.32
N ILE A 151 3.31 -21.96 -16.02
CA ILE A 151 4.29 -22.64 -15.16
C ILE A 151 3.59 -23.61 -14.23
N ASP A 152 4.16 -24.81 -14.11
CA ASP A 152 3.70 -25.81 -13.15
C ASP A 152 4.48 -25.66 -11.83
N ILE A 153 3.75 -25.58 -10.71
CA ILE A 153 4.31 -25.47 -9.38
C ILE A 153 4.05 -26.79 -8.62
N PRO A 154 5.08 -27.45 -8.08
CA PRO A 154 4.94 -28.67 -7.32
C PRO A 154 4.25 -28.44 -5.99
N ALA A 155 3.67 -29.50 -5.41
CA ALA A 155 2.96 -29.47 -4.12
C ALA A 155 3.83 -29.07 -2.91
N GLY A 156 5.13 -28.93 -3.08
CA GLY A 156 6.06 -28.52 -2.03
C GLY A 156 7.47 -28.40 -2.58
N GLY A 157 8.35 -27.82 -1.81
CA GLY A 157 9.74 -27.57 -2.21
C GLY A 157 10.24 -26.22 -1.76
N ASN A 158 11.33 -25.76 -2.35
CA ASN A 158 11.89 -24.44 -2.12
C ASN A 158 11.19 -23.39 -2.98
N ASP A 159 11.43 -22.13 -2.65
CA ASP A 159 11.07 -20.97 -3.47
C ASP A 159 11.52 -21.15 -4.92
N LEU A 160 10.67 -20.77 -5.85
CA LEU A 160 10.90 -20.83 -7.28
C LEU A 160 10.87 -19.44 -7.88
N TRP A 161 11.86 -19.14 -8.73
CA TRP A 161 11.88 -17.93 -9.55
C TRP A 161 11.74 -18.34 -11.01
N HIS A 162 10.71 -17.81 -11.67
CA HIS A 162 10.51 -18.00 -13.10
C HIS A 162 10.78 -16.70 -13.84
N LYS A 163 11.82 -16.73 -14.70
CA LYS A 163 12.29 -15.56 -15.43
C LYS A 163 12.23 -15.83 -16.93
N HIS A 164 11.48 -14.99 -17.66
CA HIS A 164 11.30 -15.12 -19.09
C HIS A 164 10.88 -13.80 -19.72
N TYR A 165 10.87 -13.78 -21.05
CA TYR A 165 10.49 -12.61 -21.83
C TYR A 165 9.22 -12.89 -22.64
N VAL A 166 8.36 -11.86 -22.75
CA VAL A 166 7.19 -11.86 -23.62
C VAL A 166 7.15 -10.53 -24.36
N ASP A 167 7.06 -10.58 -25.69
CA ASP A 167 6.96 -9.38 -26.53
C ASP A 167 5.65 -8.64 -26.24
N THR A 168 5.70 -7.31 -26.22
CA THR A 168 4.51 -6.48 -26.02
C THR A 168 3.58 -6.44 -27.21
N GLY A 169 4.13 -6.66 -28.42
CA GLY A 169 3.41 -6.52 -29.68
C GLY A 169 3.19 -5.07 -30.11
N LEU A 170 3.68 -4.11 -29.37
CA LEU A 170 3.59 -2.69 -29.70
C LEU A 170 4.64 -2.32 -30.76
N SER A 171 4.21 -1.61 -31.81
CA SER A 171 5.11 -1.04 -32.82
C SER A 171 5.42 0.44 -32.58
N GLU A 172 4.64 1.10 -31.75
CA GLU A 172 4.75 2.52 -31.45
C GLU A 172 4.71 2.77 -29.94
N LYS A 173 5.24 3.91 -29.53
CA LYS A 173 5.21 4.34 -28.13
C LYS A 173 3.79 4.63 -27.67
N ARG A 174 3.45 4.16 -26.48
CA ARG A 174 2.19 4.47 -25.79
C ARG A 174 2.47 5.06 -24.40
N CYS A 175 1.50 5.82 -23.89
CA CYS A 175 1.51 6.32 -22.52
C CYS A 175 0.58 5.49 -21.64
N ILE A 176 1.13 4.85 -20.63
CA ILE A 176 0.36 4.09 -19.66
C ILE A 176 -0.41 5.06 -18.77
N LYS A 177 -1.71 4.83 -18.64
CA LYS A 177 -2.64 5.53 -17.77
C LYS A 177 -2.87 4.76 -16.46
N ALA A 178 -3.01 3.43 -16.60
CA ALA A 178 -3.09 2.53 -15.44
C ALA A 178 -2.48 1.18 -15.78
N MET A 179 -2.06 0.45 -14.76
CA MET A 179 -1.60 -0.92 -14.90
C MET A 179 -1.88 -1.74 -13.65
N GLN A 180 -2.12 -3.02 -13.86
CA GLN A 180 -2.30 -3.98 -12.80
C GLN A 180 -1.67 -5.31 -13.19
N VAL A 181 -0.92 -5.91 -12.26
CA VAL A 181 -0.41 -7.29 -12.40
C VAL A 181 -1.17 -8.18 -11.44
N LYS A 182 -1.60 -9.35 -11.90
CA LYS A 182 -2.27 -10.30 -11.03
C LYS A 182 -2.10 -11.75 -11.49
N PRO A 183 -1.93 -12.70 -10.54
CA PRO A 183 -2.03 -14.13 -10.82
C PRO A 183 -3.47 -14.50 -11.19
N ARG A 184 -3.64 -15.49 -12.07
CA ARG A 184 -4.95 -16.01 -12.46
C ARG A 184 -5.26 -17.34 -11.79
N GLY A 185 -6.54 -17.60 -11.58
CA GLY A 185 -7.02 -18.88 -11.02
C GLY A 185 -6.26 -19.28 -9.76
N ASP A 186 -5.79 -20.52 -9.73
CA ASP A 186 -5.07 -21.10 -8.59
C ASP A 186 -3.66 -20.57 -8.41
N ALA A 187 -3.11 -19.84 -9.40
CA ALA A 187 -1.82 -19.15 -9.27
C ALA A 187 -1.80 -18.17 -8.08
N LYS A 188 -2.97 -17.63 -7.68
CA LYS A 188 -3.12 -16.77 -6.49
C LYS A 188 -2.63 -17.43 -5.20
N ALA A 189 -2.68 -18.76 -5.14
CA ALA A 189 -2.28 -19.53 -3.97
C ALA A 189 -0.75 -19.66 -3.81
N VAL A 190 0.00 -19.49 -4.89
CA VAL A 190 1.45 -19.81 -4.91
C VAL A 190 2.33 -18.66 -5.37
N VAL A 191 1.80 -17.67 -6.09
CA VAL A 191 2.57 -16.49 -6.51
C VAL A 191 2.72 -15.52 -5.35
N HIS A 192 3.96 -15.34 -4.86
CA HIS A 192 4.26 -14.43 -3.78
C HIS A 192 4.39 -12.98 -4.27
N HIS A 193 5.21 -12.75 -5.28
CA HIS A 193 5.32 -11.47 -5.98
C HIS A 193 5.79 -11.65 -7.43
N SER A 194 5.60 -10.62 -8.24
CA SER A 194 6.08 -10.55 -9.61
C SER A 194 6.53 -9.12 -9.94
N ASN A 195 7.73 -8.99 -10.49
CA ASN A 195 8.37 -7.72 -10.81
C ASN A 195 8.58 -7.57 -12.32
N PRO A 196 7.52 -7.32 -13.12
CA PRO A 196 7.67 -7.12 -14.55
C PRO A 196 8.44 -5.83 -14.86
N SER A 197 9.40 -5.96 -15.76
CA SER A 197 10.19 -4.84 -16.27
C SER A 197 10.08 -4.75 -17.77
N LEU A 198 10.31 -3.57 -18.32
CA LEU A 198 10.29 -3.30 -19.73
C LEU A 198 11.71 -3.24 -20.28
N ASP A 199 12.00 -4.07 -21.29
CA ASP A 199 13.20 -3.98 -22.12
C ASP A 199 12.81 -3.46 -23.49
N VAL A 200 13.62 -2.60 -24.08
CA VAL A 200 13.42 -1.97 -25.38
C VAL A 200 14.55 -2.31 -26.33
N MET A 201 14.24 -2.51 -27.61
CA MET A 201 15.24 -2.74 -28.64
C MET A 201 16.06 -1.47 -28.84
N ASN A 202 17.37 -1.57 -28.61
CA ASN A 202 18.29 -0.51 -28.97
C ASN A 202 18.47 -0.52 -30.50
N PRO A 203 18.10 0.53 -31.22
CA PRO A 203 18.14 0.54 -32.69
C PRO A 203 19.60 0.56 -33.26
N GLU A 204 20.59 0.93 -32.45
CA GLU A 204 21.98 0.98 -32.87
C GLU A 204 22.67 -0.38 -32.74
N THR A 205 22.36 -1.11 -31.66
CA THR A 205 22.98 -2.41 -31.36
C THR A 205 22.15 -3.59 -31.82
N GLY A 206 20.83 -3.43 -31.96
CA GLY A 206 19.89 -4.52 -32.21
C GLY A 206 19.68 -5.43 -31.00
N GLU A 207 20.14 -5.02 -29.82
CA GLU A 207 19.98 -5.76 -28.57
C GLU A 207 18.92 -5.11 -27.69
N PHE A 208 18.27 -5.92 -26.83
CA PHE A 208 17.34 -5.41 -25.84
C PHE A 208 18.08 -4.90 -24.61
N GLU A 209 17.70 -3.72 -24.17
CA GLU A 209 18.24 -3.07 -22.99
C GLU A 209 17.12 -2.76 -21.99
N ARG A 210 17.40 -2.80 -20.68
CA ARG A 210 16.45 -2.43 -19.64
C ARG A 210 16.06 -0.96 -19.78
N PHE A 211 14.76 -0.71 -19.99
CA PHE A 211 14.20 0.62 -20.07
C PHE A 211 13.69 1.11 -18.70
N SER A 212 12.76 0.36 -18.11
CA SER A 212 12.19 0.72 -16.81
C SER A 212 11.61 -0.48 -16.06
N GLN A 213 11.43 -0.32 -14.77
CA GLN A 213 10.50 -1.15 -14.01
C GLN A 213 9.09 -0.66 -14.31
N LEU A 214 8.13 -1.57 -14.50
CA LEU A 214 6.74 -1.18 -14.73
C LEU A 214 5.97 -1.08 -13.43
N THR A 215 5.82 -2.19 -12.74
CA THR A 215 5.11 -2.29 -11.48
C THR A 215 5.56 -3.54 -10.74
N GLU A 216 4.98 -3.81 -9.59
CA GLU A 216 5.12 -5.07 -8.87
C GLU A 216 3.72 -5.63 -8.59
N TYR A 217 3.56 -6.94 -8.68
CA TYR A 217 2.51 -7.64 -7.97
C TYR A 217 3.07 -8.09 -6.63
N ALA A 218 2.40 -7.75 -5.57
CA ALA A 218 2.56 -8.37 -4.28
C ALA A 218 1.18 -8.48 -3.64
N MET A 219 1.03 -9.36 -2.66
CA MET A 219 -0.24 -9.54 -1.97
C MET A 219 -0.68 -8.22 -1.32
N GLY A 220 -1.91 -7.79 -1.60
CA GLY A 220 -2.44 -6.51 -1.14
C GLY A 220 -2.22 -5.32 -2.08
N LYS A 221 -1.43 -5.44 -3.15
CA LYS A 221 -1.27 -4.36 -4.12
C LYS A 221 -2.45 -4.31 -5.10
N TRP A 222 -3.08 -3.13 -5.19
CA TRP A 222 -4.29 -2.93 -6.00
C TRP A 222 -4.02 -2.73 -7.49
N GLY A 223 -2.89 -2.20 -7.86
CA GLY A 223 -2.50 -1.71 -9.18
C GLY A 223 -1.99 -0.27 -9.07
N GLU A 224 -1.70 0.34 -10.20
CA GLU A 224 -1.19 1.72 -10.25
C GLU A 224 -2.00 2.51 -11.27
N LEU A 225 -2.55 3.64 -10.83
CA LEU A 225 -3.17 4.68 -11.67
C LEU A 225 -2.20 5.86 -11.73
N MET A 226 -1.87 6.30 -12.93
CA MET A 226 -0.98 7.45 -13.10
C MET A 226 -1.73 8.74 -12.72
N PRO A 227 -1.07 9.67 -12.04
CA PRO A 227 -1.66 10.96 -11.73
C PRO A 227 -2.12 11.70 -13.00
N PRO A 228 -3.11 12.59 -12.91
CA PRO A 228 -3.58 13.35 -14.07
C PRO A 228 -2.44 14.08 -14.78
N GLY A 229 -2.40 13.99 -16.11
CA GLY A 229 -1.39 14.64 -16.94
C GLY A 229 -0.01 13.95 -16.92
N VAL A 230 0.10 12.78 -16.33
CA VAL A 230 1.37 12.03 -16.22
C VAL A 230 1.38 10.85 -17.19
N CYS A 231 2.49 10.69 -17.92
CA CYS A 231 2.77 9.58 -18.81
C CYS A 231 3.85 8.68 -18.24
N ARG A 232 3.54 7.39 -18.02
CA ARG A 232 4.57 6.36 -17.90
C ARG A 232 4.79 5.75 -19.26
N GLU A 233 5.95 5.99 -19.85
CA GLU A 233 6.22 5.60 -21.24
C GLU A 233 6.34 4.09 -21.40
N MET A 234 5.72 3.58 -22.47
CA MET A 234 5.88 2.23 -22.97
C MET A 234 6.27 2.29 -24.45
N PRO A 235 7.58 2.26 -24.76
CA PRO A 235 8.06 2.30 -26.13
C PRO A 235 7.58 1.12 -26.97
N GLY A 236 7.47 1.33 -28.30
CA GLY A 236 7.33 0.23 -29.25
C GLY A 236 8.57 -0.67 -29.31
N ASP A 237 8.46 -1.76 -30.04
CA ASP A 237 9.53 -2.76 -30.18
C ASP A 237 10.14 -3.17 -28.81
N SER A 238 9.24 -3.41 -27.86
CA SER A 238 9.56 -3.69 -26.46
C SER A 238 9.08 -5.08 -26.04
N ARG A 239 9.64 -5.56 -24.93
CA ARG A 239 9.24 -6.83 -24.33
C ARG A 239 9.19 -6.71 -22.82
N ILE A 240 8.33 -7.52 -22.19
CA ILE A 240 8.26 -7.66 -20.75
C ILE A 240 9.25 -8.73 -20.30
N TYR A 241 10.13 -8.36 -19.38
CA TYR A 241 10.87 -9.30 -18.57
C TYR A 241 10.04 -9.63 -17.33
N TRP A 242 9.52 -10.84 -17.30
CA TRP A 242 8.84 -11.38 -16.13
C TRP A 242 9.88 -11.90 -15.13
N ASP A 243 9.76 -11.48 -13.86
CA ASP A 243 10.45 -12.05 -12.70
C ASP A 243 9.37 -12.43 -11.68
N ILE A 244 9.01 -13.71 -11.65
CA ILE A 244 7.90 -14.23 -10.85
C ILE A 244 8.47 -15.11 -9.75
N HIS A 245 8.21 -14.72 -8.49
CA HIS A 245 8.56 -15.48 -7.30
C HIS A 245 7.34 -16.29 -6.83
N MET A 246 7.54 -17.60 -6.69
CA MET A 246 6.49 -18.52 -6.30
C MET A 246 6.94 -19.36 -5.12
N TYR A 247 6.00 -19.62 -4.23
CA TYR A 247 6.22 -20.44 -3.05
C TYR A 247 5.33 -21.68 -3.08
N PRO A 248 5.89 -22.90 -3.29
CA PRO A 248 5.13 -24.14 -3.40
C PRO A 248 4.33 -24.51 -2.15
N GLY A 249 4.71 -23.98 -0.98
CA GLY A 249 3.97 -24.13 0.28
C GLY A 249 2.70 -23.29 0.35
N GLY A 250 2.43 -22.45 -0.67
CA GLY A 250 1.35 -21.48 -0.69
C GLY A 250 1.67 -20.20 0.05
N VAL A 251 0.92 -19.14 -0.25
CA VAL A 251 1.05 -17.81 0.36
C VAL A 251 -0.16 -17.50 1.23
N GLY A 252 0.06 -16.87 2.37
CA GLY A 252 -1.02 -16.55 3.31
C GLY A 252 -1.74 -17.79 3.81
N ALA A 253 -3.08 -17.74 3.76
CA ALA A 253 -3.95 -18.85 4.19
C ALA A 253 -4.16 -19.94 3.13
N THR A 254 -3.58 -19.76 1.95
CA THR A 254 -3.84 -20.62 0.79
C THR A 254 -2.83 -21.75 0.62
N ALA A 255 -1.97 -22.01 1.62
CA ALA A 255 -1.05 -23.15 1.63
C ALA A 255 -1.79 -24.47 1.42
N GLN A 256 -1.61 -25.11 0.26
CA GLN A 256 -2.47 -26.20 -0.19
C GLN A 256 -1.82 -27.58 -0.05
N GLY A 257 -0.51 -27.67 -0.18
CA GLY A 257 0.16 -28.98 -0.26
C GLY A 257 -0.22 -29.77 -1.52
N GLU A 258 -0.76 -29.11 -2.54
CA GLU A 258 -1.09 -29.68 -3.85
C GLU A 258 -0.30 -28.96 -4.94
N ALA A 259 -0.03 -29.67 -6.05
CA ALA A 259 0.57 -29.06 -7.22
C ALA A 259 -0.43 -28.13 -7.91
N VAL A 260 0.04 -26.96 -8.35
CA VAL A 260 -0.76 -26.00 -9.11
C VAL A 260 -0.21 -25.93 -10.52
N LEU A 261 -1.04 -26.28 -11.50
CA LEU A 261 -0.66 -26.43 -12.89
C LEU A 261 -1.07 -25.20 -13.72
N ASP A 262 -0.37 -24.99 -14.83
CA ASP A 262 -0.67 -23.91 -15.78
C ASP A 262 -0.79 -22.52 -15.15
N ASN A 263 0.05 -22.23 -14.14
CA ASN A 263 0.03 -20.93 -13.49
C ASN A 263 0.40 -19.80 -14.44
N VAL A 264 -0.47 -18.79 -14.51
CA VAL A 264 -0.28 -17.60 -15.33
C VAL A 264 -0.38 -16.36 -14.46
N VAL A 265 0.54 -15.43 -14.66
CA VAL A 265 0.48 -14.06 -14.16
C VAL A 265 0.20 -13.15 -15.35
N GLU A 266 -0.78 -12.28 -15.24
CA GLU A 266 -1.15 -11.34 -16.29
C GLU A 266 -0.92 -9.90 -15.86
N MET A 267 -0.59 -9.06 -16.82
CA MET A 267 -0.53 -7.61 -16.67
C MET A 267 -1.55 -6.98 -17.60
N GLY A 268 -2.55 -6.29 -17.03
CA GLY A 268 -3.47 -5.43 -17.74
C GLY A 268 -2.92 -4.00 -17.77
N ILE A 269 -2.98 -3.37 -18.92
CA ILE A 269 -2.48 -2.02 -19.17
C ILE A 269 -3.59 -1.22 -19.85
N TRP A 270 -3.87 -0.04 -19.32
CA TRP A 270 -4.72 0.98 -19.90
C TRP A 270 -3.86 2.12 -20.41
N PHE A 271 -4.08 2.54 -21.63
CA PHE A 271 -3.33 3.62 -22.23
C PHE A 271 -4.14 4.92 -22.20
N HIS A 272 -3.45 6.04 -22.27
CA HIS A 272 -4.06 7.30 -22.64
C HIS A 272 -4.45 7.28 -24.12
N GLU A 273 -5.36 8.16 -24.54
CA GLU A 273 -5.68 8.35 -25.95
C GLU A 273 -4.47 8.89 -26.71
N GLU A 274 -4.33 8.56 -27.99
CA GLU A 274 -3.16 8.93 -28.80
C GLU A 274 -2.91 10.45 -28.85
N GLU A 275 -3.96 11.27 -28.85
CA GLU A 275 -3.85 12.74 -28.85
C GLU A 275 -3.21 13.26 -27.56
N PHE A 276 -3.46 12.61 -26.42
CA PHE A 276 -2.81 12.91 -25.15
C PHE A 276 -1.33 12.55 -25.18
N GLU A 277 -0.98 11.44 -25.83
CA GLU A 277 0.41 10.92 -25.86
C GLU A 277 1.38 11.84 -26.59
N VAL A 278 0.91 12.61 -27.56
CA VAL A 278 1.77 13.39 -28.45
C VAL A 278 1.85 14.86 -28.07
N ALA A 279 0.82 15.45 -27.48
CA ALA A 279 0.70 16.91 -27.33
C ALA A 279 0.70 17.42 -25.88
N GLU A 280 0.28 16.62 -24.90
CA GLU A 280 -0.15 17.16 -23.59
C GLU A 280 0.49 16.54 -22.35
N SER A 281 1.40 15.56 -22.47
CA SER A 281 2.08 15.04 -21.28
C SER A 281 3.43 15.69 -21.09
N PRO A 282 3.51 16.82 -20.35
CA PRO A 282 4.80 17.41 -20.00
C PRO A 282 5.56 16.59 -18.98
N TYR A 283 4.89 15.62 -18.31
CA TYR A 283 5.44 14.94 -17.15
C TYR A 283 5.60 13.45 -17.41
N ARG A 284 6.83 12.98 -17.25
CA ARG A 284 7.19 11.57 -17.33
C ARG A 284 7.31 11.01 -15.93
N GLN A 285 6.71 9.83 -15.70
CA GLN A 285 6.88 9.09 -14.45
C GLN A 285 7.74 7.86 -14.67
N ASP A 286 8.71 7.67 -13.79
CA ASP A 286 9.51 6.46 -13.68
C ASP A 286 9.26 5.77 -12.32
N LEU A 287 9.20 4.45 -12.32
CA LEU A 287 9.33 3.66 -11.09
C LEU A 287 10.76 3.14 -11.03
N LYS A 288 11.51 3.56 -10.02
CA LYS A 288 12.92 3.19 -9.87
C LYS A 288 13.19 2.47 -8.56
N LEU A 289 14.09 1.51 -8.65
CA LEU A 289 14.73 0.89 -7.50
C LEU A 289 15.82 1.83 -6.98
N TYR A 290 15.74 2.20 -5.71
CA TYR A 290 16.77 2.96 -5.02
C TYR A 290 17.44 2.05 -3.99
N PRO A 291 18.69 1.57 -4.26
CA PRO A 291 19.47 0.84 -3.29
C PRO A 291 19.84 1.77 -2.14
N LEU A 292 19.74 1.28 -0.91
CA LEU A 292 20.02 2.06 0.29
C LEU A 292 21.52 2.08 0.66
N ARG A 293 22.37 1.65 -0.25
CA ARG A 293 23.80 1.65 -0.08
C ARG A 293 24.48 1.81 -1.42
N GLU A 294 25.41 2.75 -1.51
CA GLU A 294 26.25 2.89 -2.71
C GLU A 294 27.04 1.59 -2.92
N GLY A 295 26.99 1.05 -4.13
CA GLY A 295 27.61 -0.24 -4.45
C GLY A 295 26.86 -1.47 -3.93
N TYR A 296 25.58 -1.33 -3.61
CA TYR A 296 24.73 -2.44 -3.24
C TYR A 296 24.52 -3.40 -4.43
N GLU A 297 25.42 -4.31 -4.59
CA GLU A 297 25.20 -5.58 -5.27
C GLU A 297 25.29 -6.67 -4.19
N ASN A 298 24.15 -7.18 -3.78
CA ASN A 298 23.94 -8.45 -3.04
C ASN A 298 25.02 -8.89 -2.03
N GLY A 299 25.69 -8.00 -1.30
CA GLY A 299 26.76 -8.46 -0.43
C GLY A 299 27.15 -7.53 0.72
N ASN A 300 26.64 -6.32 0.74
CA ASN A 300 27.04 -5.33 1.73
C ASN A 300 26.06 -5.15 2.90
N LEU A 301 24.87 -5.74 2.83
CA LEU A 301 23.95 -5.80 3.95
C LEU A 301 24.37 -6.95 4.86
N ILE A 302 24.66 -6.64 6.12
CA ILE A 302 25.01 -7.61 7.14
C ILE A 302 24.21 -7.28 8.39
N VAL A 303 23.44 -8.24 8.86
CA VAL A 303 22.71 -8.16 10.13
C VAL A 303 23.31 -9.17 11.10
N PRO A 304 23.84 -8.72 12.26
CA PRO A 304 24.51 -9.61 13.19
C PRO A 304 23.54 -10.54 13.93
N PRO A 305 23.99 -11.69 14.41
CA PRO A 305 23.20 -12.56 15.28
C PRO A 305 22.72 -11.82 16.53
N ASN A 306 21.46 -12.05 16.92
CA ASN A 306 20.84 -11.47 18.10
C ASN A 306 20.99 -9.93 18.18
N GLY A 307 20.99 -9.26 17.01
CA GLY A 307 21.25 -7.84 16.94
C GLY A 307 20.40 -7.11 15.90
N TYR A 308 20.68 -5.82 15.81
CA TYR A 308 19.99 -4.89 14.92
C TYR A 308 20.93 -4.35 13.85
N ALA A 309 20.38 -3.96 12.73
CA ALA A 309 21.07 -3.20 11.70
C ALA A 309 20.19 -2.07 11.17
N MET A 310 20.80 -1.06 10.57
CA MET A 310 20.12 0.01 9.85
C MET A 310 20.89 0.31 8.57
N THR A 311 20.16 0.52 7.50
CA THR A 311 20.69 0.99 6.23
C THR A 311 20.08 2.32 5.85
N GLN A 312 20.78 3.09 5.05
CA GLN A 312 20.25 4.32 4.47
C GLN A 312 20.81 4.55 3.08
N GLY A 313 20.03 5.22 2.25
CA GLY A 313 20.43 5.65 0.92
C GLY A 313 19.97 7.07 0.66
N PHE A 314 20.65 7.72 -0.29
CA PHE A 314 20.42 9.11 -0.65
C PHE A 314 20.26 9.22 -2.16
N HIS A 315 19.34 10.06 -2.58
CA HIS A 315 19.21 10.40 -3.99
C HIS A 315 18.83 11.88 -4.16
N SER A 316 19.31 12.50 -5.23
CA SER A 316 18.96 13.85 -5.63
C SER A 316 18.88 13.94 -7.14
N TRP A 317 18.11 14.90 -7.64
CA TRP A 317 17.93 15.15 -9.07
C TRP A 317 18.49 16.52 -9.43
N ASP A 318 18.91 16.63 -10.70
CA ASP A 318 19.37 17.89 -11.32
C ASP A 318 18.21 18.74 -11.88
N HIS A 319 16.98 18.28 -11.70
CA HIS A 319 15.73 18.93 -12.05
C HIS A 319 14.68 18.68 -10.95
N PRO A 320 13.60 19.47 -10.90
CA PRO A 320 12.54 19.26 -9.92
C PRO A 320 11.81 17.93 -10.15
N VAL A 321 11.32 17.34 -9.07
CA VAL A 321 10.53 16.10 -9.14
C VAL A 321 9.37 16.13 -8.16
N ARG A 322 8.34 15.27 -8.44
CA ARG A 322 7.31 14.89 -7.48
C ARG A 322 7.49 13.41 -7.13
N ILE A 323 7.41 13.10 -5.86
CA ILE A 323 7.43 11.72 -5.38
C ILE A 323 5.98 11.23 -5.31
N ASP A 324 5.61 10.28 -6.15
CA ASP A 324 4.23 9.80 -6.24
C ASP A 324 3.95 8.60 -5.34
N SER A 325 4.95 7.75 -5.09
CA SER A 325 4.79 6.61 -4.19
C SER A 325 6.08 6.18 -3.51
N PHE A 326 5.93 5.46 -2.41
CA PHE A 326 7.02 4.84 -1.65
C PHE A 326 6.66 3.40 -1.31
N GLN A 327 7.49 2.45 -1.74
CA GLN A 327 7.37 1.04 -1.42
C GLN A 327 8.71 0.52 -0.89
N PRO A 328 8.92 0.44 0.42
CA PRO A 328 10.11 -0.18 0.98
C PRO A 328 10.08 -1.70 0.79
N HIS A 329 11.23 -2.29 0.55
CA HIS A 329 11.36 -3.72 0.37
C HIS A 329 12.52 -4.30 1.18
N GLY A 330 12.24 -5.40 1.85
CA GLY A 330 13.16 -6.23 2.60
C GLY A 330 12.55 -7.61 2.80
N HIS A 331 13.13 -8.41 3.70
CA HIS A 331 12.63 -9.75 4.00
C HIS A 331 12.26 -9.91 5.49
N LEU A 332 12.52 -11.08 6.08
CA LEU A 332 11.97 -11.46 7.37
C LEU A 332 12.50 -10.66 8.58
N ARG A 333 13.68 -10.01 8.47
CA ARG A 333 14.26 -9.21 9.57
C ARG A 333 13.99 -7.73 9.44
N MET A 334 13.61 -7.26 8.26
CA MET A 334 13.18 -5.87 8.13
C MET A 334 11.91 -5.67 8.96
N ASN A 335 11.89 -4.61 9.78
CA ASN A 335 10.75 -4.29 10.64
C ASN A 335 10.28 -2.84 10.52
N ALA A 336 11.11 -1.96 9.95
CA ALA A 336 10.73 -0.55 9.78
C ALA A 336 11.41 0.09 8.57
N ALA A 337 10.79 1.14 8.04
CA ALA A 337 11.31 1.98 6.97
C ALA A 337 10.87 3.43 7.13
N SER A 338 11.66 4.38 6.62
CA SER A 338 11.25 5.78 6.48
C SER A 338 11.66 6.38 5.15
N LEU A 339 10.90 7.39 4.74
CA LEU A 339 11.22 8.30 3.66
C LEU A 339 11.30 9.72 4.22
N GLU A 340 12.41 10.38 3.97
CA GLU A 340 12.68 11.74 4.43
C GLU A 340 13.20 12.61 3.27
N VAL A 341 13.04 13.91 3.37
CA VAL A 341 13.69 14.88 2.49
C VAL A 341 14.58 15.79 3.30
N PHE A 342 15.83 15.94 2.87
CA PHE A 342 16.76 16.91 3.42
C PHE A 342 16.95 18.05 2.42
N TYR A 343 16.88 19.28 2.90
CA TYR A 343 17.06 20.50 2.11
C TYR A 343 18.41 21.15 2.48
N PRO A 344 19.49 20.90 1.71
CA PRO A 344 20.83 21.39 2.05
C PRO A 344 20.92 22.92 2.18
N ALA A 345 20.14 23.67 1.39
CA ALA A 345 20.12 25.13 1.43
C ALA A 345 19.68 25.72 2.79
N THR A 346 18.86 24.99 3.54
CA THR A 346 18.32 25.44 4.83
C THR A 346 18.75 24.59 6.01
N GLY A 347 19.30 23.39 5.75
CA GLY A 347 19.62 22.38 6.76
C GLY A 347 18.35 21.72 7.36
N ARG A 348 17.16 21.95 6.79
CA ARG A 348 15.90 21.35 7.25
C ARG A 348 15.79 19.91 6.76
N SER A 349 15.30 19.02 7.62
CA SER A 349 14.79 17.70 7.24
C SER A 349 13.28 17.65 7.43
N GLU A 350 12.62 16.87 6.59
CA GLU A 350 11.19 16.65 6.62
C GLU A 350 10.90 15.15 6.54
N GLN A 351 10.10 14.63 7.47
CA GLN A 351 9.64 13.25 7.46
C GLN A 351 8.46 13.14 6.50
N ILE A 352 8.60 12.34 5.46
CA ILE A 352 7.56 12.12 4.44
C ILE A 352 6.70 10.90 4.80
N SER A 353 7.35 9.79 5.15
CA SER A 353 6.67 8.54 5.53
C SER A 353 7.41 7.82 6.63
N GLN A 354 6.66 7.13 7.49
CA GLN A 354 7.18 6.22 8.50
C GLN A 354 6.36 4.93 8.51
N ILE A 355 7.07 3.81 8.59
CA ILE A 355 6.50 2.46 8.67
C ILE A 355 7.24 1.75 9.79
N SER A 356 6.60 1.55 10.95
CA SER A 356 7.23 0.96 12.15
C SER A 356 6.94 -0.53 12.35
N ASN A 357 5.98 -1.09 11.60
CA ASN A 357 5.60 -2.50 11.67
C ASN A 357 5.55 -3.11 10.26
N TRP A 358 6.65 -2.98 9.53
CA TRP A 358 6.71 -3.56 8.19
C TRP A 358 6.70 -5.10 8.27
N SER A 359 6.09 -5.74 7.31
CA SER A 359 5.98 -7.20 7.24
C SER A 359 6.30 -7.70 5.84
N ALA A 360 7.13 -8.73 5.75
CA ALA A 360 7.47 -9.41 4.51
C ALA A 360 6.28 -10.09 3.82
N THR A 361 5.16 -10.27 4.51
CA THR A 361 3.94 -10.83 3.93
C THR A 361 3.17 -9.80 3.10
N TRP A 362 3.30 -8.50 3.42
CA TRP A 362 2.49 -7.43 2.86
C TRP A 362 3.38 -6.33 2.28
N HIS A 363 3.62 -6.38 0.99
CA HIS A 363 4.44 -5.41 0.28
C HIS A 363 3.56 -4.30 -0.28
N HIS A 364 3.26 -3.29 0.54
CA HIS A 364 2.43 -2.16 0.11
C HIS A 364 3.25 -1.08 -0.60
N SER A 365 2.69 -0.57 -1.70
CA SER A 365 3.09 0.70 -2.28
C SER A 365 2.19 1.79 -1.69
N HIS A 366 2.78 2.71 -0.94
CA HIS A 366 2.07 3.86 -0.37
C HIS A 366 2.05 4.95 -1.42
N ILE A 367 0.91 5.13 -2.07
CA ILE A 367 0.69 6.11 -3.14
C ILE A 367 0.16 7.38 -2.48
N TYR A 368 0.86 8.49 -2.67
CA TYR A 368 0.42 9.78 -2.14
C TYR A 368 -0.68 10.36 -3.01
N ASP A 369 -1.71 10.94 -2.37
CA ASP A 369 -2.66 11.76 -3.12
C ASP A 369 -1.89 12.83 -3.90
N PRO A 370 -2.17 13.02 -5.20
CA PRO A 370 -1.45 13.97 -6.05
C PRO A 370 -1.40 15.40 -5.51
N GLU A 371 -2.39 15.76 -4.69
CA GLU A 371 -2.49 17.09 -4.09
C GLU A 371 -1.46 17.35 -2.98
N VAL A 372 -1.02 16.28 -2.29
CA VAL A 372 -0.05 16.36 -1.17
C VAL A 372 1.28 15.68 -1.47
N ALA A 373 1.38 14.95 -2.58
CA ALA A 373 2.58 14.23 -2.99
C ALA A 373 3.83 15.13 -2.96
N PRO A 374 4.96 14.74 -2.35
CA PRO A 374 6.10 15.62 -2.10
C PRO A 374 6.65 16.26 -3.38
N LEU A 375 6.77 17.59 -3.41
CA LEU A 375 7.44 18.35 -4.48
C LEU A 375 8.86 18.68 -4.03
N LEU A 376 9.85 18.15 -4.73
CA LEU A 376 11.26 18.34 -4.43
C LEU A 376 11.90 19.31 -5.43
N PRO A 377 12.41 20.46 -4.97
CA PRO A 377 13.20 21.36 -5.82
C PRO A 377 14.57 20.76 -6.12
N VAL A 378 15.24 21.31 -7.13
CA VAL A 378 16.64 20.96 -7.43
C VAL A 378 17.51 21.03 -6.18
N GLY A 379 18.33 20.02 -5.96
CA GLY A 379 19.25 19.93 -4.82
C GLY A 379 18.63 19.44 -3.51
N ALA A 380 17.33 19.20 -3.45
CA ALA A 380 16.75 18.42 -2.36
C ALA A 380 17.29 17.00 -2.39
N VAL A 381 17.48 16.41 -1.23
CA VAL A 381 18.00 15.05 -1.08
C VAL A 381 16.94 14.16 -0.48
N LEU A 382 16.50 13.17 -1.23
CA LEU A 382 15.66 12.10 -0.73
C LEU A 382 16.50 11.15 0.11
N VAL A 383 15.99 10.78 1.28
CA VAL A 383 16.68 9.88 2.22
C VAL A 383 15.75 8.73 2.54
N VAL A 384 16.18 7.50 2.27
CA VAL A 384 15.46 6.28 2.64
C VAL A 384 16.25 5.56 3.73
N LYS A 385 15.58 5.10 4.77
CA LYS A 385 16.18 4.30 5.85
C LYS A 385 15.37 3.03 6.05
N GLN A 386 16.07 1.95 6.40
CA GLN A 386 15.44 0.68 6.80
C GLN A 386 16.13 0.12 8.03
N TRP A 387 15.35 -0.51 8.90
CA TRP A 387 15.80 -1.14 10.14
C TRP A 387 15.51 -2.63 10.10
N TYR A 388 16.42 -3.39 10.70
CA TYR A 388 16.38 -4.86 10.73
C TYR A 388 16.55 -5.34 12.17
N ASP A 389 15.70 -6.31 12.52
CA ASP A 389 15.72 -6.98 13.81
C ASP A 389 16.00 -8.48 13.61
N ASN A 390 17.21 -8.91 13.94
CA ASN A 390 17.64 -10.31 13.92
C ASN A 390 17.66 -10.91 15.33
N THR A 391 16.81 -10.44 16.23
CA THR A 391 16.69 -10.99 17.59
C THR A 391 15.59 -12.04 17.68
N ALA A 392 15.52 -12.74 18.81
CA ALA A 392 14.45 -13.69 19.12
C ALA A 392 13.09 -13.01 19.38
N ASP A 393 13.06 -11.69 19.57
CA ASP A 393 11.82 -10.92 19.76
C ASP A 393 11.08 -10.66 18.44
N ASN A 394 11.76 -10.78 17.29
CA ASN A 394 11.15 -10.73 15.99
C ASN A 394 10.43 -12.05 15.66
N PRO A 395 9.09 -12.11 15.63
CA PRO A 395 8.35 -13.35 15.42
C PRO A 395 8.53 -13.94 14.01
N ASN A 396 9.01 -13.15 13.06
CA ASN A 396 9.25 -13.58 11.68
C ASN A 396 10.68 -14.10 11.46
N ASN A 397 11.56 -13.96 12.45
CA ASN A 397 12.95 -14.39 12.34
C ASN A 397 13.07 -15.92 12.50
N PRO A 398 13.49 -16.67 11.46
CA PRO A 398 13.58 -18.11 11.55
C PRO A 398 14.75 -18.61 12.42
N ASP A 399 15.82 -17.83 12.55
CA ASP A 399 17.01 -18.19 13.34
C ASP A 399 17.80 -16.92 13.75
N PRO A 400 17.68 -16.47 15.00
CA PRO A 400 18.38 -15.29 15.49
C PRO A 400 19.88 -15.49 15.67
N ASP A 401 20.37 -16.72 15.73
CA ASP A 401 21.80 -17.04 15.97
C ASP A 401 22.64 -16.97 14.67
N GLN A 402 22.00 -16.79 13.51
CA GLN A 402 22.69 -16.71 12.22
C GLN A 402 23.05 -15.28 11.84
N TRP A 403 24.21 -15.14 11.19
CA TRP A 403 24.51 -13.95 10.41
C TRP A 403 23.60 -13.89 9.16
N VAL A 404 23.00 -12.76 8.91
CA VAL A 404 22.16 -12.55 7.73
C VAL A 404 22.86 -11.61 6.76
N TYR A 405 22.90 -12.00 5.49
CA TYR A 405 23.57 -11.27 4.43
C TYR A 405 22.57 -10.83 3.37
N GLY A 406 22.97 -9.84 2.56
CA GLY A 406 22.20 -9.42 1.39
C GLY A 406 22.09 -10.54 0.36
N GLY A 407 20.86 -10.78 -0.13
CA GLY A 407 20.58 -11.81 -1.14
C GLY A 407 19.10 -11.87 -1.51
N SER A 408 18.79 -12.70 -2.51
CA SER A 408 17.43 -12.76 -3.08
C SER A 408 16.51 -13.78 -2.42
N ARG A 409 17.05 -14.69 -1.58
CA ARG A 409 16.24 -15.72 -0.92
C ARG A 409 15.49 -15.13 0.26
N THR A 410 14.31 -15.64 0.57
CA THR A 410 13.51 -15.23 1.74
C THR A 410 14.32 -15.26 3.05
N GLY A 411 15.26 -16.18 3.19
CA GLY A 411 16.15 -16.27 4.34
C GLY A 411 17.32 -15.29 4.37
N ASP A 412 17.64 -14.66 3.24
CA ASP A 412 18.60 -13.54 3.12
C ASP A 412 17.89 -12.23 3.48
N GLU A 413 18.50 -11.06 3.24
CA GLU A 413 17.86 -9.77 3.38
C GLU A 413 18.10 -8.87 2.16
N MET A 414 17.17 -7.93 1.94
CA MET A 414 17.29 -6.88 0.95
C MET A 414 17.19 -5.49 1.59
N SER A 415 17.77 -4.51 0.91
CA SER A 415 17.79 -3.12 1.38
C SER A 415 17.59 -2.19 0.20
N HIS A 416 16.34 -1.93 -0.14
CA HIS A 416 15.98 -0.98 -1.19
C HIS A 416 14.53 -0.50 -1.08
N ALA A 417 14.18 0.47 -1.88
CA ALA A 417 12.81 0.95 -2.03
C ALA A 417 12.48 1.18 -3.51
N TRP A 418 11.25 0.89 -3.89
CA TRP A 418 10.66 1.32 -5.15
C TRP A 418 10.00 2.68 -4.94
N ILE A 419 10.34 3.65 -5.77
CA ILE A 419 9.83 5.01 -5.65
C ILE A 419 9.37 5.45 -7.04
N ALA A 420 8.07 5.78 -7.15
CA ALA A 420 7.54 6.41 -8.35
C ALA A 420 7.86 7.90 -8.31
N VAL A 421 8.45 8.39 -9.39
CA VAL A 421 8.94 9.75 -9.51
C VAL A 421 8.42 10.38 -10.79
N THR A 422 7.65 11.45 -10.67
CA THR A 422 7.28 12.31 -11.80
C THR A 422 8.33 13.40 -12.00
N HIS A 423 8.97 13.42 -13.16
CA HIS A 423 9.94 14.43 -13.54
C HIS A 423 9.23 15.69 -14.00
N LEU A 424 9.66 16.84 -13.47
CA LEU A 424 9.07 18.15 -13.74
C LEU A 424 10.11 19.05 -14.40
N ASP A 425 9.63 20.01 -15.17
CA ASP A 425 10.41 21.21 -15.49
C ASP A 425 10.17 22.32 -14.45
N ASP A 426 10.91 23.40 -14.53
CA ASP A 426 10.79 24.51 -13.56
C ASP A 426 9.38 25.14 -13.59
N GLU A 427 8.76 25.27 -14.78
CA GLU A 427 7.40 25.83 -14.93
C GLU A 427 6.35 24.94 -14.27
N GLY A 428 6.42 23.63 -14.51
CA GLY A 428 5.52 22.66 -13.91
C GLY A 428 5.67 22.58 -12.39
N PHE A 429 6.89 22.64 -11.89
CA PHE A 429 7.15 22.68 -10.46
C PHE A 429 6.56 23.93 -9.80
N GLU A 430 6.81 25.13 -10.37
CA GLU A 430 6.27 26.37 -9.85
C GLU A 430 4.74 26.41 -9.88
N LYS A 431 4.12 25.90 -10.95
CA LYS A 431 2.67 25.78 -11.08
C LYS A 431 2.09 24.89 -9.96
N LEU A 432 2.61 23.66 -9.80
CA LEU A 432 2.11 22.74 -8.77
C LEU A 432 2.34 23.29 -7.35
N ALA A 433 3.47 23.95 -7.11
CA ALA A 433 3.75 24.60 -5.82
C ALA A 433 2.79 25.76 -5.53
N ALA A 434 2.44 26.56 -6.54
CA ALA A 434 1.46 27.65 -6.41
C ALA A 434 0.05 27.11 -6.13
N GLU A 435 -0.39 26.11 -6.87
CA GLU A 435 -1.71 25.45 -6.67
C GLU A 435 -1.83 24.87 -5.25
N ARG A 436 -0.77 24.26 -4.74
CA ARG A 436 -0.73 23.73 -3.37
C ARG A 436 -0.85 24.83 -2.33
N LYS A 437 -0.08 25.90 -2.51
CA LYS A 437 -0.13 27.06 -1.61
C LYS A 437 -1.52 27.71 -1.56
N GLU A 438 -2.16 27.89 -2.71
CA GLU A 438 -3.52 28.45 -2.78
C GLU A 438 -4.55 27.55 -2.05
N ARG A 439 -4.37 26.24 -2.11
CA ARG A 439 -5.22 25.26 -1.42
C ARG A 439 -5.03 25.35 0.10
N GLU A 440 -3.79 25.37 0.56
CA GLU A 440 -3.48 25.57 1.99
C GLU A 440 -4.07 26.88 2.53
N GLU A 441 -3.98 27.97 1.76
CA GLU A 441 -4.56 29.27 2.13
C GLU A 441 -6.11 29.20 2.18
N ARG A 442 -6.77 28.48 1.27
CA ARG A 442 -8.24 28.28 1.32
C ARG A 442 -8.67 27.45 2.53
N SER A 443 -7.98 26.33 2.79
CA SER A 443 -8.26 25.47 3.94
C SER A 443 -8.11 26.25 5.25
N LEU A 444 -7.06 27.04 5.41
CA LEU A 444 -6.86 27.90 6.58
C LEU A 444 -7.94 29.00 6.72
N ALA A 445 -8.52 29.43 5.60
CA ALA A 445 -9.63 30.39 5.60
C ALA A 445 -11.01 29.76 5.87
N GLY A 446 -11.10 28.41 5.97
CA GLY A 446 -12.35 27.68 6.18
C GLY A 446 -13.28 27.76 4.97
N GLN A 447 -12.74 27.77 3.75
CA GLN A 447 -13.47 27.90 2.49
C GLN A 447 -13.54 26.57 1.70
N ASP A 448 -13.07 25.49 2.28
CA ASP A 448 -13.13 24.11 1.73
C ASP A 448 -14.31 23.32 2.31
#